data_e8609dd7955bf579b51c77772b7d3fb0
#
_entry.id   e8609dd7955bf579b51c77772b7d3fb0
#
_cell.length_a   1.000
_cell.length_b   1.000
_cell.length_c   1.000
_cell.angle_alpha   90.00
_cell.angle_beta   90.00
_cell.angle_gamma   90.00
#
_symmetry.space_group_name_H-M   'P 1'
#
loop_
_entity.id
_entity.type
_entity.pdbx_description
1 polymer ?
#
loop_
_entity_poly.entity_id
_entity_poly.type
_entity_poly.pdbx_seq_one_letter_code
_entity_poly.pdbx_strand_id
1 'polypeptide(L)'
;RIRCGAKIDNMVHIAHNCDVGEDVIIAAQTGLSGSTRVGRGAILMGQVGSAGHLRVGEGAFVGTRAGLHRDVPDGVRVWGSPQMEERAWHRSVAALSRLPGLLRRLRAVEKRLGLRRSRSEAEKEETE
;
A
#
# COMPACT_ATOMS: atom_id res chain seq x y z
N ARG A 1 14.95 -9.05 17.01
CA ARG A 1 14.62 -10.44 17.41
C ARG A 1 13.79 -11.10 16.34
N ILE A 2 13.94 -12.43 16.17
CA ILE A 2 13.08 -13.26 15.31
C ILE A 2 12.60 -14.41 16.20
N ARG A 3 11.27 -14.61 16.27
CA ARG A 3 10.67 -15.58 17.17
C ARG A 3 10.44 -16.93 16.49
N CYS A 4 10.03 -17.93 17.27
CA CYS A 4 9.83 -19.30 16.83
C CYS A 4 8.79 -19.38 15.68
N GLY A 5 8.97 -20.32 14.74
CA GLY A 5 8.05 -20.57 13.64
C GLY A 5 8.08 -19.54 12.51
N ALA A 6 8.83 -18.44 12.62
CA ALA A 6 8.95 -17.47 11.55
C ALA A 6 9.57 -18.10 10.29
N LYS A 7 8.95 -17.85 9.13
CA LYS A 7 9.40 -18.29 7.81
C LYS A 7 9.82 -17.07 7.00
N ILE A 8 11.10 -16.99 6.68
CA ILE A 8 11.72 -15.85 5.99
C ILE A 8 12.35 -16.36 4.70
N ASP A 9 11.89 -15.82 3.60
CA ASP A 9 12.32 -16.18 2.25
C ASP A 9 13.59 -15.42 1.83
N ASN A 10 14.02 -15.64 0.59
CA ASN A 10 15.27 -15.11 0.05
C ASN A 10 15.29 -13.59 -0.02
N MET A 11 16.46 -13.00 0.20
CA MET A 11 16.71 -11.56 0.04
C MET A 11 15.83 -10.65 0.91
N VAL A 12 15.31 -11.17 2.02
CA VAL A 12 14.60 -10.36 3.00
C VAL A 12 15.62 -9.54 3.80
N HIS A 13 15.40 -8.23 3.87
CA HIS A 13 16.20 -7.32 4.70
C HIS A 13 15.46 -7.00 6.00
N ILE A 14 16.08 -7.26 7.13
CA ILE A 14 15.58 -6.92 8.46
C ILE A 14 16.60 -6.00 9.11
N ALA A 15 16.24 -4.71 9.24
CA ALA A 15 17.13 -3.73 9.82
C ALA A 15 17.24 -3.86 11.36
N HIS A 16 17.99 -2.94 11.96
CA HIS A 16 18.26 -2.94 13.41
C HIS A 16 16.96 -2.83 14.24
N ASN A 17 16.97 -3.42 15.42
CA ASN A 17 15.90 -3.32 16.43
C ASN A 17 14.51 -3.83 15.99
N CYS A 18 14.41 -4.56 14.88
CA CYS A 18 13.16 -5.20 14.49
C CYS A 18 12.79 -6.35 15.44
N ASP A 19 11.49 -6.52 15.68
CA ASP A 19 10.90 -7.64 16.42
C ASP A 19 9.91 -8.37 15.52
N VAL A 20 10.26 -9.58 15.07
CA VAL A 20 9.43 -10.44 14.23
C VAL A 20 8.79 -11.50 15.12
N GLY A 21 7.47 -11.50 15.18
CA GLY A 21 6.65 -12.37 16.00
C GLY A 21 6.71 -13.85 15.62
N GLU A 22 6.00 -14.67 16.38
CA GLU A 22 5.89 -16.10 16.14
C GLU A 22 5.09 -16.37 14.86
N ASP A 23 5.45 -17.44 14.13
CA ASP A 23 4.74 -17.93 12.95
C ASP A 23 4.54 -16.89 11.82
N VAL A 24 5.33 -15.82 11.82
CA VAL A 24 5.33 -14.80 10.76
C VAL A 24 5.85 -15.39 9.46
N ILE A 25 5.21 -15.02 8.35
CA ILE A 25 5.69 -15.36 7.01
C ILE A 25 6.13 -14.08 6.31
N ILE A 26 7.37 -14.02 5.85
CA ILE A 26 7.94 -12.92 5.08
C ILE A 26 8.45 -13.47 3.76
N ALA A 27 7.75 -13.10 2.67
CA ALA A 27 8.14 -13.53 1.33
C ALA A 27 9.31 -12.69 0.78
N ALA A 28 9.87 -13.17 -0.31
CA ALA A 28 11.13 -12.70 -0.87
C ALA A 28 11.19 -11.19 -1.15
N GLN A 29 12.37 -10.62 -0.99
CA GLN A 29 12.69 -9.22 -1.27
C GLN A 29 11.93 -8.21 -0.41
N THR A 30 11.37 -8.63 0.71
CA THR A 30 10.73 -7.71 1.67
C THR A 30 11.78 -6.99 2.49
N GLY A 31 11.59 -5.69 2.71
CA GLY A 31 12.45 -4.84 3.50
C GLY A 31 11.74 -4.27 4.74
N LEU A 32 12.22 -4.62 5.92
CA LEU A 32 11.78 -4.04 7.18
C LEU A 32 12.78 -2.99 7.65
N SER A 33 12.37 -1.73 7.68
CA SER A 33 13.18 -0.64 8.22
C SER A 33 13.28 -0.73 9.76
N GLY A 34 14.25 0.00 10.31
CA GLY A 34 14.60 -0.10 11.72
C GLY A 34 13.43 0.06 12.70
N SER A 35 13.47 -0.68 13.79
CA SER A 35 12.48 -0.66 14.87
C SER A 35 11.06 -1.08 14.48
N THR A 36 10.89 -1.74 13.34
CA THR A 36 9.61 -2.31 12.91
C THR A 36 9.25 -3.53 13.75
N ARG A 37 8.00 -3.62 14.17
CA ARG A 37 7.45 -4.76 14.92
C ARG A 37 6.42 -5.48 14.09
N VAL A 38 6.57 -6.80 13.93
CA VAL A 38 5.64 -7.66 13.19
C VAL A 38 4.97 -8.62 14.18
N GLY A 39 3.66 -8.54 14.29
CA GLY A 39 2.85 -9.36 15.19
C GLY A 39 2.79 -10.83 14.76
N ARG A 40 2.41 -11.69 15.70
CA ARG A 40 2.30 -13.13 15.50
C ARG A 40 1.41 -13.47 14.30
N GLY A 41 1.84 -14.45 13.50
CA GLY A 41 1.06 -14.96 12.37
C GLY A 41 0.82 -13.96 11.23
N ALA A 42 1.46 -12.80 11.26
CA ALA A 42 1.35 -11.85 10.15
C ALA A 42 2.01 -12.40 8.89
N ILE A 43 1.47 -12.04 7.73
CA ILE A 43 1.97 -12.45 6.43
C ILE A 43 2.33 -11.22 5.61
N LEU A 44 3.61 -11.11 5.24
CA LEU A 44 4.12 -10.08 4.35
C LEU A 44 4.50 -10.74 3.01
N MET A 45 3.80 -10.36 1.97
CA MET A 45 4.05 -10.88 0.62
C MET A 45 5.29 -10.24 0.00
N GLY A 46 5.70 -10.75 -1.16
CA GLY A 46 6.95 -10.33 -1.80
C GLY A 46 7.05 -8.85 -2.10
N GLN A 47 8.27 -8.31 -1.95
CA GLN A 47 8.62 -6.92 -2.26
C GLN A 47 7.87 -5.88 -1.41
N VAL A 48 7.44 -6.24 -0.21
CA VAL A 48 6.90 -5.28 0.76
C VAL A 48 8.03 -4.41 1.29
N GLY A 49 7.78 -3.11 1.42
CA GLY A 49 8.68 -2.18 2.09
C GLY A 49 7.99 -1.53 3.29
N SER A 50 8.65 -1.43 4.43
CA SER A 50 8.12 -0.69 5.57
C SER A 50 8.96 0.54 5.88
N ALA A 51 8.31 1.66 6.22
CA ALA A 51 8.98 2.74 6.93
C ALA A 51 9.41 2.26 8.32
N GLY A 52 10.32 2.98 8.97
CA GLY A 52 10.78 2.65 10.31
C GLY A 52 9.73 2.88 11.40
N HIS A 53 9.92 2.23 12.55
CA HIS A 53 9.10 2.41 13.76
C HIS A 53 7.63 2.03 13.62
N LEU A 54 7.27 1.18 12.64
CA LEU A 54 5.90 0.74 12.39
C LEU A 54 5.57 -0.55 13.14
N ARG A 55 4.27 -0.72 13.42
CA ARG A 55 3.70 -1.98 13.89
C ARG A 55 2.83 -2.60 12.80
N VAL A 56 3.15 -3.84 12.43
CA VAL A 56 2.25 -4.74 11.68
C VAL A 56 1.56 -5.63 12.70
N GLY A 57 0.23 -5.59 12.75
CA GLY A 57 -0.58 -6.29 13.74
C GLY A 57 -0.54 -7.80 13.64
N GLU A 58 -1.04 -8.48 14.67
CA GLU A 58 -1.16 -9.94 14.68
C GLU A 58 -2.13 -10.41 13.58
N GLY A 59 -1.76 -11.46 12.85
CA GLY A 59 -2.57 -11.99 11.76
C GLY A 59 -2.83 -11.03 10.60
N ALA A 60 -2.16 -9.88 10.57
CA ALA A 60 -2.29 -8.93 9.46
C ALA A 60 -1.74 -9.52 8.16
N PHE A 61 -2.32 -9.12 7.05
CA PHE A 61 -1.86 -9.52 5.72
C PHE A 61 -1.44 -8.30 4.89
N VAL A 62 -0.19 -8.30 4.45
CA VAL A 62 0.37 -7.24 3.62
C VAL A 62 0.59 -7.77 2.21
N GLY A 63 -0.13 -7.22 1.26
CA GLY A 63 -0.10 -7.65 -0.14
C GLY A 63 1.22 -7.31 -0.84
N THR A 64 1.47 -7.98 -1.95
CA THR A 64 2.69 -7.84 -2.75
C THR A 64 2.93 -6.38 -3.15
N ARG A 65 4.18 -5.92 -3.01
CA ARG A 65 4.63 -4.55 -3.33
C ARG A 65 3.95 -3.43 -2.52
N ALA A 66 3.37 -3.77 -1.38
CA ALA A 66 2.81 -2.72 -0.52
C ALA A 66 3.93 -1.90 0.13
N GLY A 67 3.72 -0.59 0.14
CA GLY A 67 4.58 0.37 0.85
C GLY A 67 3.93 0.81 2.15
N LEU A 68 4.41 0.30 3.28
CA LEU A 68 3.88 0.62 4.60
C LEU A 68 4.47 1.93 5.10
N HIS A 69 3.63 2.92 5.36
CA HIS A 69 4.00 4.22 5.90
C HIS A 69 3.28 4.55 7.23
N ARG A 70 2.43 3.65 7.70
CA ARG A 70 1.71 3.71 8.99
C ARG A 70 1.44 2.30 9.50
N ASP A 71 1.06 2.19 10.77
CA ASP A 71 0.72 0.92 11.39
C ASP A 71 -0.39 0.18 10.65
N VAL A 72 -0.31 -1.14 10.67
CA VAL A 72 -1.35 -2.04 10.19
C VAL A 72 -2.02 -2.68 11.40
N PRO A 73 -3.32 -2.49 11.63
CA PRO A 73 -4.03 -3.11 12.75
C PRO A 73 -4.06 -4.65 12.67
N ASP A 74 -4.38 -5.29 13.79
CA ASP A 74 -4.48 -6.76 13.87
C ASP A 74 -5.55 -7.29 12.91
N GLY A 75 -5.24 -8.35 12.18
CA GLY A 75 -6.12 -9.03 11.23
C GLY A 75 -6.46 -8.24 9.96
N VAL A 76 -5.97 -7.02 9.81
CA VAL A 76 -6.29 -6.18 8.66
C VAL A 76 -5.46 -6.60 7.44
N ARG A 77 -6.08 -6.51 6.26
CA ARG A 77 -5.44 -6.76 4.98
C ARG A 77 -5.21 -5.45 4.24
N VAL A 78 -3.96 -5.20 3.85
CA VAL A 78 -3.56 -3.96 3.16
C VAL A 78 -2.81 -4.24 1.86
N TRP A 79 -2.96 -3.34 0.89
CA TRP A 79 -2.27 -3.35 -0.40
C TRP A 79 -1.85 -1.95 -0.82
N GLY A 80 -0.94 -1.90 -1.75
CA GLY A 80 -0.60 -0.68 -2.49
C GLY A 80 0.50 0.17 -1.89
N SER A 81 0.87 1.19 -2.65
CA SER A 81 1.81 2.22 -2.21
C SER A 81 1.25 3.58 -2.66
N PRO A 82 0.78 4.39 -1.72
CA PRO A 82 0.67 4.15 -0.28
C PRO A 82 -0.31 3.02 0.06
N GLN A 83 -0.15 2.43 1.26
CA GLN A 83 -1.01 1.34 1.70
C GLN A 83 -2.48 1.75 1.81
N MET A 84 -3.35 0.88 1.34
CA MET A 84 -4.80 0.97 1.44
C MET A 84 -5.38 -0.33 1.99
N GLU A 85 -6.57 -0.27 2.55
CA GLU A 85 -7.35 -1.47 2.84
C GLU A 85 -7.63 -2.23 1.54
N GLU A 86 -7.61 -3.56 1.58
CA GLU A 86 -7.68 -4.43 0.40
C GLU A 86 -8.85 -4.11 -0.54
N ARG A 87 -10.06 -3.97 0.00
CA ARG A 87 -11.25 -3.67 -0.83
C ARG A 87 -11.18 -2.31 -1.49
N ALA A 88 -10.63 -1.30 -0.79
CA ALA A 88 -10.43 0.03 -1.34
C ALA A 88 -9.39 0.01 -2.46
N TRP A 89 -8.29 -0.72 -2.27
CA TRP A 89 -7.27 -0.93 -3.28
C TRP A 89 -7.85 -1.55 -4.56
N HIS A 90 -8.54 -2.68 -4.45
CA HIS A 90 -9.12 -3.35 -5.62
C HIS A 90 -10.13 -2.47 -6.37
N ARG A 91 -10.96 -1.71 -5.66
CA ARG A 91 -11.87 -0.75 -6.28
C ARG A 91 -11.13 0.36 -7.03
N SER A 92 -10.07 0.90 -6.43
CA SER A 92 -9.24 1.95 -7.03
C SER A 92 -8.56 1.46 -8.30
N VAL A 93 -7.93 0.28 -8.26
CA VAL A 93 -7.28 -0.32 -9.43
C VAL A 93 -8.29 -0.61 -10.54
N ALA A 94 -9.47 -1.15 -10.22
CA ALA A 94 -10.52 -1.39 -11.21
C ALA A 94 -11.06 -0.08 -11.82
N ALA A 95 -11.04 1.03 -11.06
CA ALA A 95 -11.46 2.33 -11.57
C ALA A 95 -10.42 2.96 -12.52
N LEU A 96 -9.12 2.72 -12.30
CA LEU A 96 -8.05 3.28 -13.14
C LEU A 96 -8.25 2.99 -14.63
N SER A 97 -8.60 1.76 -15.00
CA SER A 97 -8.85 1.39 -16.39
C SER A 97 -10.07 2.09 -17.01
N ARG A 98 -11.00 2.58 -16.19
CA ARG A 98 -12.21 3.28 -16.61
C ARG A 98 -12.05 4.80 -16.68
N LEU A 99 -10.99 5.36 -16.08
CA LEU A 99 -10.74 6.80 -16.02
C LEU A 99 -10.77 7.49 -17.39
N PRO A 100 -10.12 6.99 -18.46
CA PRO A 100 -10.18 7.66 -19.76
C PRO A 100 -11.60 7.76 -20.32
N GLY A 101 -12.43 6.76 -20.08
CA GLY A 101 -13.85 6.77 -20.47
C GLY A 101 -14.68 7.77 -19.66
N LEU A 102 -14.45 7.81 -18.34
CA LEU A 102 -15.10 8.76 -17.44
C LEU A 102 -14.78 10.21 -17.81
N LEU A 103 -13.51 10.52 -18.09
CA LEU A 103 -13.08 11.85 -18.50
C LEU A 103 -13.75 12.28 -19.80
N ARG A 104 -13.90 11.38 -20.79
CA ARG A 104 -14.65 11.68 -22.03
C ARG A 104 -16.12 11.99 -21.76
N ARG A 105 -16.77 11.20 -20.90
CA ARG A 105 -18.16 11.40 -20.51
C ARG A 105 -18.36 12.71 -19.75
N LEU A 106 -17.47 13.01 -18.82
CA LEU A 106 -17.49 14.26 -18.06
C LEU A 106 -17.40 15.48 -18.99
N ARG A 107 -16.42 15.49 -19.89
CA ARG A 107 -16.29 16.56 -20.90
C ARG A 107 -17.54 16.73 -21.78
N ALA A 108 -18.21 15.63 -22.12
CA ALA A 108 -19.46 15.70 -22.89
C ALA A 108 -20.61 16.33 -22.08
N VAL A 109 -20.68 16.03 -20.77
CA VAL A 109 -21.66 16.63 -19.86
C VAL A 109 -21.36 18.11 -19.66
N GLU A 110 -20.13 18.50 -19.39
CA GLU A 110 -19.69 19.89 -19.25
C GLU A 110 -20.04 20.71 -20.49
N LYS A 111 -19.80 20.14 -21.68
CA LYS A 111 -20.19 20.80 -22.95
C LYS A 111 -21.70 21.01 -23.07
N ARG A 112 -22.51 20.02 -22.64
CA ARG A 112 -23.98 20.14 -22.68
C ARG A 112 -24.53 21.18 -21.70
N LEU A 113 -23.87 21.32 -20.54
CA LEU A 113 -24.26 22.27 -19.50
C LEU A 113 -23.67 23.66 -19.68
N GLY A 114 -22.88 23.90 -20.73
CA GLY A 114 -22.19 25.17 -20.96
C GLY A 114 -21.10 25.50 -19.94
N LEU A 115 -20.68 24.52 -19.12
CA LEU A 115 -19.64 24.66 -18.12
C LEU A 115 -18.25 24.54 -18.79
N ARG A 116 -17.90 25.53 -19.61
CA ARG A 116 -16.56 25.56 -20.22
C ARG A 116 -15.59 26.24 -19.26
N ARG A 117 -14.78 25.49 -18.55
CA ARG A 117 -13.54 26.03 -17.95
C ARG A 117 -12.69 26.61 -19.08
N SER A 118 -12.26 27.84 -18.95
CA SER A 118 -11.34 28.44 -19.92
C SER A 118 -10.01 27.70 -19.84
N ARG A 119 -9.40 27.49 -20.99
CA ARG A 119 -8.11 26.75 -21.13
C ARG A 119 -6.96 27.37 -20.30
N SER A 120 -7.12 28.65 -19.92
CA SER A 120 -6.15 29.42 -19.11
C SER A 120 -6.16 29.06 -17.61
N GLU A 121 -7.20 28.44 -17.09
CA GLU A 121 -7.26 28.03 -15.68
C GLU A 121 -6.66 26.63 -15.45
N ALA A 122 -6.74 25.75 -16.45
CA ALA A 122 -6.14 24.41 -16.40
C ALA A 122 -4.59 24.44 -16.51
N GLU A 123 -4.05 25.39 -17.26
CA GLU A 123 -2.58 25.54 -17.42
C GLU A 123 -1.90 26.20 -16.21
N LYS A 124 -2.64 26.84 -15.33
CA LYS A 124 -2.10 27.44 -14.10
C LYS A 124 -2.01 26.45 -12.94
N GLU A 125 -2.86 25.43 -12.91
CA GLU A 125 -2.81 24.37 -11.88
C GLU A 125 -1.72 23.31 -12.15
N GLU A 126 -1.20 23.22 -13.39
CA GLU A 126 -0.06 22.30 -13.72
C GLU A 126 1.31 22.93 -13.46
N THR A 127 1.39 24.21 -13.05
CA THR A 127 2.65 24.93 -12.87
C THR A 127 2.93 25.39 -11.42
N GLU A 128 2.07 25.06 -10.47
CA GLU A 128 2.31 25.24 -9.03
C GLU A 128 2.55 23.87 -8.35
#